data_af5b1d2184a4573e389da443003984ef
#
_entry.id   af5b1d2184a4573e389da443003984ef
#
_cell.length_a   1.000
_cell.length_b   1.000
_cell.length_c   1.000
_cell.angle_alpha   90.00
_cell.angle_beta   90.00
_cell.angle_gamma   90.00
#
_symmetry.space_group_name_H-M   'P 1'
#
loop_
_entity.id
_entity.type
_entity.pdbx_description
1 polymer ?
#
loop_
_entity_poly.entity_id
_entity_poly.type
_entity_poly.pdbx_seq_one_letter_code
_entity_poly.pdbx_strand_id
1 'polypeptide(L)'
;MSQTSRLPISPRSGVIDVVDVHVGGDLHRIVLDGIVELPGETILEKMAHLRDNADGLRQILLEEPRGGHPSLYADLVVEPKNPKADAAFIIMELMGYPLISGTNTMSTAIALLELGRLPMAEGSNSLVLEAPGGLIDVDAYCENGKVKSITYKANTPSYMAARDLVLDMPGRGKIRFDLIWTGAFYPVVNASELGFRLIREDEASLVEFARHFIPMLREHHHPLHPIFGDEGPLSFVVFAGEPDKVAEGEWERRVCCYEYPRNSVCRAPAGVPSTAVLVQLVERGKLSVGDALRTVSIFDTDLRAKVVSVDPYHGHNGVTVAVTGRGWITTRSQIIVDLSDPLTPRDGLDGVLER
;
A
#
# COMPACT_ATOMS: atom_id res chain seq x y z
N MET A 1 12.57 -31.95 -13.21
CA MET A 1 11.80 -31.89 -11.96
C MET A 1 12.75 -32.11 -10.82
N SER A 2 13.25 -31.05 -10.18
CA SER A 2 14.15 -31.14 -9.02
C SER A 2 13.27 -31.34 -7.78
N GLN A 3 13.35 -32.50 -7.16
CA GLN A 3 12.81 -32.71 -5.80
C GLN A 3 13.64 -31.84 -4.86
N THR A 4 13.09 -30.70 -4.46
CA THR A 4 13.58 -30.01 -3.28
C THR A 4 13.38 -30.92 -2.07
N SER A 5 14.47 -31.45 -1.52
CA SER A 5 14.44 -32.23 -0.28
C SER A 5 13.87 -31.33 0.82
N ARG A 6 12.62 -31.57 1.21
CA ARG A 6 12.06 -30.94 2.42
C ARG A 6 12.85 -31.44 3.61
N LEU A 7 13.46 -30.54 4.36
CA LEU A 7 14.05 -30.88 5.66
C LEU A 7 12.93 -31.41 6.57
N PRO A 8 13.23 -32.46 7.42
CA PRO A 8 12.23 -32.92 8.35
C PRO A 8 11.91 -31.80 9.35
N ILE A 9 10.66 -31.37 9.34
CA ILE A 9 10.16 -30.29 10.19
C ILE A 9 9.52 -30.94 11.43
N SER A 10 9.73 -30.35 12.61
CA SER A 10 9.09 -30.75 13.85
C SER A 10 7.57 -30.83 13.68
N PRO A 11 6.84 -31.79 14.28
CA PRO A 11 5.38 -31.90 14.20
C PRO A 11 4.60 -30.66 14.69
N ARG A 12 5.29 -29.69 15.30
CA ARG A 12 4.73 -28.43 15.81
C ARG A 12 5.10 -27.22 14.94
N SER A 13 5.70 -27.44 13.79
CA SER A 13 6.19 -26.35 12.93
C SER A 13 5.33 -26.25 11.67
N GLY A 14 5.08 -25.02 11.22
CA GLY A 14 4.53 -24.69 9.91
C GLY A 14 5.63 -24.16 9.00
N VAL A 15 5.38 -24.18 7.69
CA VAL A 15 6.25 -23.56 6.68
C VAL A 15 5.39 -22.62 5.83
N ILE A 16 5.80 -21.37 5.75
CA ILE A 16 5.15 -20.37 4.92
C ILE A 16 6.08 -20.05 3.74
N ASP A 17 5.64 -20.33 2.52
CA ASP A 17 6.37 -19.96 1.30
C ASP A 17 6.12 -18.50 0.95
N VAL A 18 7.20 -17.73 0.84
CA VAL A 18 7.13 -16.30 0.57
C VAL A 18 8.07 -15.89 -0.57
N VAL A 19 7.68 -14.83 -1.26
CA VAL A 19 8.51 -14.10 -2.20
C VAL A 19 8.50 -12.63 -1.84
N ASP A 20 9.68 -12.00 -1.79
CA ASP A 20 9.79 -10.58 -1.54
C ASP A 20 9.93 -9.82 -2.88
N VAL A 21 9.10 -8.81 -3.06
CA VAL A 21 9.05 -7.95 -4.26
C VAL A 21 9.17 -6.50 -3.81
N HIS A 22 9.97 -5.68 -4.48
CA HIS A 22 9.90 -4.25 -4.25
C HIS A 22 9.31 -3.51 -5.44
N VAL A 23 8.51 -2.47 -5.15
CA VAL A 23 8.02 -1.48 -6.11
C VAL A 23 8.37 -0.10 -5.61
N GLY A 24 9.14 0.64 -6.40
CA GLY A 24 9.61 1.97 -6.01
C GLY A 24 10.48 2.00 -4.74
N GLY A 25 10.96 0.85 -4.26
CA GLY A 25 11.75 0.73 -3.03
C GLY A 25 10.97 0.22 -1.81
N ASP A 26 9.63 0.28 -1.80
CA ASP A 26 8.80 -0.38 -0.79
C ASP A 26 8.86 -1.90 -0.99
N LEU A 27 9.17 -2.63 0.07
CA LEU A 27 9.36 -4.07 0.04
C LEU A 27 8.11 -4.80 0.53
N HIS A 28 7.63 -5.73 -0.27
CA HIS A 28 6.41 -6.50 -0.02
C HIS A 28 6.72 -7.98 0.05
N ARG A 29 6.32 -8.63 1.14
CA ARG A 29 6.42 -10.08 1.35
C ARG A 29 5.12 -10.73 0.94
N ILE A 30 5.13 -11.42 -0.19
CA ILE A 30 3.96 -12.09 -0.74
C ILE A 30 3.93 -13.52 -0.25
N VAL A 31 2.92 -13.87 0.54
CA VAL A 31 2.67 -15.24 1.01
C VAL A 31 1.93 -15.99 -0.08
N LEU A 32 2.54 -17.08 -0.55
CA LEU A 32 2.04 -17.88 -1.66
C LEU A 32 1.41 -19.19 -1.23
N ASP A 33 1.93 -19.80 -0.16
CA ASP A 33 1.50 -21.11 0.34
C ASP A 33 1.82 -21.24 1.85
N GLY A 34 1.23 -22.23 2.52
CA GLY A 34 1.47 -22.54 3.93
C GLY A 34 0.42 -21.99 4.89
N ILE A 35 -0.64 -21.38 4.36
CA ILE A 35 -1.79 -20.88 5.13
C ILE A 35 -3.04 -21.64 4.69
N VAL A 36 -3.82 -22.15 5.64
CA VAL A 36 -5.10 -22.82 5.37
C VAL A 36 -6.12 -21.85 4.77
N GLU A 37 -7.15 -22.38 4.14
CA GLU A 37 -8.24 -21.51 3.69
C GLU A 37 -8.90 -20.82 4.88
N LEU A 38 -8.96 -19.47 4.80
CA LEU A 38 -9.52 -18.64 5.87
C LEU A 38 -11.05 -18.64 5.81
N PRO A 39 -11.72 -18.62 6.97
CA PRO A 39 -13.17 -18.43 7.05
C PRO A 39 -13.59 -17.07 6.46
N GLY A 40 -14.75 -17.05 5.80
CA GLY A 40 -15.35 -15.84 5.23
C GLY A 40 -15.82 -16.05 3.80
N GLU A 41 -16.96 -15.46 3.46
CA GLU A 41 -17.57 -15.49 2.13
C GLU A 41 -17.06 -14.36 1.22
N THR A 42 -16.39 -13.37 1.81
CA THR A 42 -15.77 -12.24 1.12
C THR A 42 -14.31 -12.07 1.55
N ILE A 43 -13.51 -11.38 0.75
CA ILE A 43 -12.11 -11.07 1.13
C ILE A 43 -12.07 -10.15 2.36
N LEU A 44 -13.05 -9.26 2.48
CA LEU A 44 -13.19 -8.41 3.67
C LEU A 44 -13.45 -9.24 4.95
N GLU A 45 -14.29 -10.26 4.89
CA GLU A 45 -14.53 -11.17 6.03
C GLU A 45 -13.30 -12.01 6.36
N LYS A 46 -12.58 -12.52 5.36
CA LYS A 46 -11.31 -13.22 5.57
C LYS A 46 -10.26 -12.32 6.23
N MET A 47 -10.15 -11.06 5.80
CA MET A 47 -9.30 -10.06 6.43
C MET A 47 -9.73 -9.79 7.89
N ALA A 48 -11.04 -9.63 8.15
CA ALA A 48 -11.56 -9.44 9.50
C ALA A 48 -11.24 -10.65 10.40
N HIS A 49 -11.32 -11.88 9.86
CA HIS A 49 -10.92 -13.08 10.60
C HIS A 49 -9.44 -13.04 11.02
N LEU A 50 -8.54 -12.66 10.11
CA LEU A 50 -7.12 -12.49 10.47
C LEU A 50 -6.93 -11.43 11.55
N ARG A 51 -7.54 -10.24 11.36
CA ARG A 51 -7.44 -9.13 12.30
C ARG A 51 -7.92 -9.48 13.69
N ASP A 52 -9.06 -10.16 13.79
CA ASP A 52 -9.78 -10.34 15.06
C ASP A 52 -9.45 -11.68 15.76
N ASN A 53 -8.94 -12.67 15.02
CA ASN A 53 -8.74 -14.04 15.52
C ASN A 53 -7.37 -14.66 15.21
N ALA A 54 -6.55 -14.07 14.33
CA ALA A 54 -5.29 -14.66 13.89
C ALA A 54 -4.22 -13.63 13.50
N ASP A 55 -4.14 -12.51 14.23
CA ASP A 55 -3.17 -11.44 13.96
C ASP A 55 -1.71 -11.89 14.11
N GLY A 56 -1.47 -13.02 14.77
CA GLY A 56 -0.16 -13.64 14.86
C GLY A 56 0.50 -13.91 13.49
N LEU A 57 -0.30 -14.10 12.41
CA LEU A 57 0.25 -14.23 11.07
C LEU A 57 0.90 -12.91 10.60
N ARG A 58 0.23 -11.78 10.76
CA ARG A 58 0.79 -10.47 10.42
C ARG A 58 2.07 -10.18 11.23
N GLN A 59 2.03 -10.47 12.53
CA GLN A 59 3.16 -10.25 13.42
C GLN A 59 4.39 -11.07 13.01
N ILE A 60 4.23 -12.36 12.71
CA ILE A 60 5.37 -13.22 12.33
C ILE A 60 5.97 -12.85 10.98
N LEU A 61 5.17 -12.27 10.07
CA LEU A 61 5.62 -11.83 8.75
C LEU A 61 6.35 -10.48 8.78
N LEU A 62 5.97 -9.58 9.69
CA LEU A 62 6.39 -8.17 9.68
C LEU A 62 7.31 -7.78 10.83
N GLU A 63 7.38 -8.60 11.89
CA GLU A 63 8.16 -8.29 13.09
C GLU A 63 9.32 -9.29 13.28
N GLU A 64 10.26 -8.93 14.17
CA GLU A 64 11.34 -9.86 14.56
C GLU A 64 10.76 -11.11 15.29
N PRO A 65 11.47 -12.26 15.25
CA PRO A 65 12.84 -12.45 14.77
C PRO A 65 12.96 -12.95 13.31
N ARG A 66 11.89 -13.03 12.54
CA ARG A 66 11.91 -13.65 11.20
C ARG A 66 12.17 -12.67 10.07
N GLY A 67 13.08 -11.72 10.31
CA GLY A 67 13.48 -10.72 9.33
C GLY A 67 12.42 -9.64 9.12
N GLY A 68 11.57 -9.41 10.11
CA GLY A 68 10.64 -8.28 10.13
C GLY A 68 11.39 -6.96 10.18
N HIS A 69 10.83 -5.95 9.52
CA HIS A 69 11.39 -4.60 9.48
C HIS A 69 10.26 -3.57 9.34
N PRO A 70 10.38 -2.39 9.97
CA PRO A 70 9.35 -1.35 9.85
C PRO A 70 9.00 -0.94 8.42
N SER A 71 9.88 -1.16 7.44
CA SER A 71 9.63 -0.87 6.02
C SER A 71 9.13 -2.07 5.22
N LEU A 72 8.70 -3.14 5.87
CA LEU A 72 8.16 -4.33 5.23
C LEU A 72 6.63 -4.28 5.25
N TYR A 73 6.03 -4.67 4.15
CA TYR A 73 4.60 -4.94 3.99
C TYR A 73 4.41 -6.43 3.69
N ALA A 74 3.23 -6.98 3.92
CA ALA A 74 2.95 -8.35 3.53
C ALA A 74 1.58 -8.46 2.85
N ASP A 75 1.49 -9.41 1.93
CA ASP A 75 0.26 -9.75 1.22
C ASP A 75 0.04 -11.27 1.30
N LEU A 76 -1.12 -11.69 1.74
CA LEU A 76 -1.53 -13.09 1.68
C LEU A 76 -2.37 -13.33 0.42
N VAL A 77 -1.85 -14.11 -0.51
CA VAL A 77 -2.61 -14.56 -1.68
C VAL A 77 -3.66 -15.58 -1.23
N VAL A 78 -4.91 -15.37 -1.65
CA VAL A 78 -6.04 -16.24 -1.34
C VAL A 78 -6.88 -16.47 -2.60
N GLU A 79 -7.77 -17.49 -2.56
CA GLU A 79 -8.72 -17.72 -3.63
C GLU A 79 -9.72 -16.55 -3.74
N PRO A 80 -9.97 -16.03 -4.95
CA PRO A 80 -10.92 -14.94 -5.16
C PRO A 80 -12.34 -15.37 -4.82
N LYS A 81 -13.14 -14.44 -4.31
CA LYS A 81 -14.57 -14.66 -4.06
C LYS A 81 -15.44 -13.98 -5.13
N ASN A 82 -14.93 -12.96 -5.79
CA ASN A 82 -15.61 -12.35 -6.93
C ASN A 82 -15.25 -13.10 -8.22
N PRO A 83 -16.26 -13.57 -9.01
CA PRO A 83 -16.01 -14.35 -10.24
C PRO A 83 -15.32 -13.55 -11.36
N LYS A 84 -15.15 -12.24 -11.21
CA LYS A 84 -14.40 -11.38 -12.15
C LYS A 84 -12.92 -11.27 -11.81
N ALA A 85 -12.51 -11.73 -10.63
CA ALA A 85 -11.12 -11.63 -10.19
C ALA A 85 -10.32 -12.86 -10.63
N ASP A 86 -9.11 -12.64 -11.11
CA ASP A 86 -8.15 -13.69 -11.48
C ASP A 86 -7.41 -14.24 -10.26
N ALA A 87 -7.23 -13.42 -9.22
CA ALA A 87 -6.68 -13.77 -7.92
C ALA A 87 -7.14 -12.78 -6.86
N ALA A 88 -6.96 -13.13 -5.58
CA ALA A 88 -7.23 -12.24 -4.47
C ALA A 88 -6.09 -12.20 -3.47
N PHE A 89 -6.03 -11.12 -2.68
CA PHE A 89 -5.02 -10.97 -1.64
C PHE A 89 -5.51 -10.13 -0.46
N ILE A 90 -4.93 -10.39 0.72
CA ILE A 90 -5.18 -9.63 1.95
C ILE A 90 -3.90 -8.88 2.31
N ILE A 91 -4.03 -7.58 2.50
CA ILE A 91 -2.92 -6.69 2.82
C ILE A 91 -2.70 -6.69 4.33
N MET A 92 -1.46 -6.85 4.75
CA MET A 92 -1.00 -6.80 6.14
C MET A 92 0.14 -5.79 6.28
N GLU A 93 -0.05 -4.83 7.15
CA GLU A 93 0.94 -3.79 7.45
C GLU A 93 1.13 -3.65 8.96
N LEU A 94 2.16 -2.95 9.42
CA LEU A 94 2.37 -2.75 10.86
C LEU A 94 1.24 -1.97 11.52
N MET A 95 0.51 -1.15 10.78
CA MET A 95 -0.67 -0.42 11.25
C MET A 95 -1.96 -1.25 11.23
N GLY A 96 -1.93 -2.49 10.71
CA GLY A 96 -3.08 -3.37 10.59
C GLY A 96 -3.34 -3.86 9.18
N TYR A 97 -4.60 -3.80 8.75
CA TYR A 97 -5.10 -4.41 7.51
C TYR A 97 -5.75 -3.35 6.61
N PRO A 98 -4.99 -2.69 5.73
CA PRO A 98 -5.54 -1.76 4.77
C PRO A 98 -6.51 -2.43 3.80
N LEU A 99 -7.52 -1.69 3.37
CA LEU A 99 -8.49 -2.19 2.38
C LEU A 99 -7.93 -2.20 0.97
N ILE A 100 -7.10 -1.21 0.64
CA ILE A 100 -6.45 -1.03 -0.67
C ILE A 100 -5.04 -0.49 -0.42
N SER A 101 -4.08 -0.99 -1.20
CA SER A 101 -2.73 -0.45 -1.27
C SER A 101 -2.16 -0.64 -2.67
N GLY A 102 -1.62 0.43 -3.26
CA GLY A 102 -1.17 0.43 -4.65
C GLY A 102 0.09 -0.39 -4.89
N THR A 103 1.13 -0.18 -4.07
CA THR A 103 2.39 -0.91 -4.21
C THR A 103 2.26 -2.38 -3.83
N ASN A 104 1.38 -2.73 -2.86
CA ASN A 104 1.01 -4.10 -2.55
C ASN A 104 0.34 -4.79 -3.75
N THR A 105 -0.64 -4.11 -4.39
CA THR A 105 -1.30 -4.61 -5.61
C THR A 105 -0.29 -4.89 -6.72
N MET A 106 0.61 -3.94 -7.00
CA MET A 106 1.65 -4.11 -8.02
C MET A 106 2.58 -5.28 -7.69
N SER A 107 3.04 -5.37 -6.45
CA SER A 107 3.97 -6.41 -6.00
C SER A 107 3.34 -7.81 -6.07
N THR A 108 2.09 -7.94 -5.63
CA THR A 108 1.33 -9.19 -5.73
C THR A 108 1.14 -9.62 -7.19
N ALA A 109 0.73 -8.70 -8.07
CA ALA A 109 0.58 -9.00 -9.50
C ALA A 109 1.90 -9.44 -10.15
N ILE A 110 3.02 -8.76 -9.86
CA ILE A 110 4.35 -9.13 -10.35
C ILE A 110 4.72 -10.55 -9.88
N ALA A 111 4.51 -10.85 -8.60
CA ALA A 111 4.79 -12.18 -8.05
C ALA A 111 3.95 -13.26 -8.76
N LEU A 112 2.65 -13.04 -8.92
CA LEU A 112 1.74 -14.01 -9.54
C LEU A 112 2.10 -14.27 -11.01
N LEU A 113 2.42 -13.23 -11.77
CA LEU A 113 2.81 -13.34 -13.17
C LEU A 113 4.19 -13.99 -13.34
N GLU A 114 5.23 -13.45 -12.70
CA GLU A 114 6.61 -13.91 -12.90
C GLU A 114 6.87 -15.31 -12.29
N LEU A 115 6.07 -15.75 -11.32
CA LEU A 115 6.14 -17.12 -10.78
C LEU A 115 5.22 -18.11 -11.48
N GLY A 116 4.47 -17.68 -12.51
CA GLY A 116 3.57 -18.53 -13.28
C GLY A 116 2.34 -19.00 -12.50
N ARG A 117 1.93 -18.27 -11.46
CA ARG A 117 0.65 -18.51 -10.76
C ARG A 117 -0.54 -18.00 -11.58
N LEU A 118 -0.33 -16.95 -12.36
CA LEU A 118 -1.24 -16.48 -13.41
C LEU A 118 -0.55 -16.58 -14.78
N PRO A 119 -1.31 -16.77 -15.86
CA PRO A 119 -0.76 -16.76 -17.21
C PRO A 119 -0.12 -15.41 -17.53
N MET A 120 1.06 -15.44 -18.15
CA MET A 120 1.78 -14.25 -18.60
C MET A 120 2.17 -14.40 -20.06
N ALA A 121 1.70 -13.50 -20.92
CA ALA A 121 2.06 -13.42 -22.33
C ALA A 121 3.09 -12.30 -22.58
N GLU A 122 3.85 -12.38 -23.68
CA GLU A 122 4.65 -11.26 -24.15
C GLU A 122 3.75 -10.08 -24.54
N GLY A 123 4.15 -8.85 -24.17
CA GLY A 123 3.37 -7.64 -24.39
C GLY A 123 2.39 -7.34 -23.24
N SER A 124 1.20 -6.86 -23.60
CA SER A 124 0.20 -6.41 -22.63
C SER A 124 -0.61 -7.57 -22.06
N ASN A 125 -0.75 -7.58 -20.74
CA ASN A 125 -1.57 -8.50 -19.97
C ASN A 125 -2.50 -7.68 -19.07
N SER A 126 -3.80 -8.00 -19.08
CA SER A 126 -4.78 -7.37 -18.17
C SER A 126 -5.30 -8.44 -17.23
N LEU A 127 -5.39 -8.10 -15.96
CA LEU A 127 -5.91 -8.96 -14.90
C LEU A 127 -6.72 -8.13 -13.91
N VAL A 128 -7.58 -8.80 -13.16
CA VAL A 128 -8.38 -8.21 -12.08
C VAL A 128 -7.97 -8.87 -10.78
N LEU A 129 -7.51 -8.10 -9.82
CA LEU A 129 -7.25 -8.56 -8.47
C LEU A 129 -8.37 -8.15 -7.52
N GLU A 130 -8.66 -8.99 -6.53
CA GLU A 130 -9.62 -8.69 -5.47
C GLU A 130 -8.86 -8.43 -4.16
N ALA A 131 -9.06 -7.25 -3.57
CA ALA A 131 -8.58 -6.87 -2.26
C ALA A 131 -9.77 -6.71 -1.28
N PRO A 132 -9.54 -6.55 0.03
CA PRO A 132 -10.65 -6.29 0.97
C PRO A 132 -11.52 -5.09 0.60
N GLY A 133 -10.95 -4.08 -0.06
CA GLY A 133 -11.66 -2.88 -0.54
C GLY A 133 -12.35 -3.04 -1.90
N GLY A 134 -12.29 -4.21 -2.54
CA GLY A 134 -12.96 -4.50 -3.81
C GLY A 134 -12.00 -4.85 -4.95
N LEU A 135 -12.53 -4.79 -6.18
CA LEU A 135 -11.79 -5.14 -7.40
C LEU A 135 -10.81 -4.03 -7.79
N ILE A 136 -9.67 -4.45 -8.32
CA ILE A 136 -8.60 -3.59 -8.82
C ILE A 136 -8.19 -4.08 -10.19
N ASP A 137 -8.38 -3.22 -11.22
CA ASP A 137 -7.91 -3.51 -12.57
C ASP A 137 -6.38 -3.32 -12.62
N VAL A 138 -5.69 -4.27 -13.20
CA VAL A 138 -4.22 -4.26 -13.34
C VAL A 138 -3.83 -4.55 -14.77
N ASP A 139 -3.00 -3.67 -15.36
CA ASP A 139 -2.38 -3.85 -16.67
C ASP A 139 -0.86 -4.01 -16.51
N ALA A 140 -0.31 -5.09 -17.02
CA ALA A 140 1.12 -5.37 -17.00
C ALA A 140 1.68 -5.46 -18.42
N TYR A 141 2.79 -4.78 -18.68
CA TYR A 141 3.56 -4.98 -19.89
C TYR A 141 4.76 -5.87 -19.61
N CYS A 142 4.85 -6.99 -20.32
CA CYS A 142 5.80 -8.06 -20.06
C CYS A 142 6.71 -8.29 -21.26
N GLU A 143 8.01 -8.50 -21.00
CA GLU A 143 9.01 -8.86 -22.01
C GLU A 143 10.02 -9.85 -21.42
N ASN A 144 10.33 -10.90 -22.19
CA ASN A 144 11.32 -11.91 -21.81
C ASN A 144 11.06 -12.53 -20.44
N GLY A 145 9.80 -12.85 -20.14
CA GLY A 145 9.40 -13.45 -18.88
C GLY A 145 9.48 -12.51 -17.66
N LYS A 146 9.47 -11.19 -17.87
CA LYS A 146 9.55 -10.15 -16.85
C LYS A 146 8.51 -9.07 -17.03
N VAL A 147 7.89 -8.64 -15.92
CA VAL A 147 7.04 -7.45 -15.88
C VAL A 147 7.92 -6.20 -15.99
N LYS A 148 7.77 -5.43 -17.08
CA LYS A 148 8.52 -4.20 -17.35
C LYS A 148 7.85 -2.96 -16.80
N SER A 149 6.52 -2.95 -16.80
CA SER A 149 5.72 -1.93 -16.14
C SER A 149 4.41 -2.53 -15.68
N ILE A 150 3.85 -1.98 -14.62
CA ILE A 150 2.59 -2.41 -14.07
C ILE A 150 1.76 -1.19 -13.68
N THR A 151 0.50 -1.20 -14.05
CA THR A 151 -0.46 -0.13 -13.77
C THR A 151 -1.63 -0.73 -13.01
N TYR A 152 -2.02 -0.13 -11.91
CA TYR A 152 -3.28 -0.46 -11.25
C TYR A 152 -4.25 0.72 -11.32
N LYS A 153 -5.53 0.40 -11.30
CA LYS A 153 -6.63 1.35 -11.21
C LYS A 153 -7.64 0.81 -10.18
N ALA A 154 -7.73 1.46 -9.04
CA ALA A 154 -8.78 1.13 -8.06
C ALA A 154 -10.14 1.59 -8.59
N ASN A 155 -11.16 0.73 -8.45
CA ASN A 155 -12.52 1.03 -8.94
C ASN A 155 -13.27 2.04 -8.04
N THR A 156 -12.70 2.37 -6.87
CA THR A 156 -13.25 3.38 -5.96
C THR A 156 -12.57 4.73 -6.23
N PRO A 157 -13.34 5.76 -6.65
CA PRO A 157 -12.78 7.09 -6.87
C PRO A 157 -12.26 7.72 -5.58
N SER A 158 -11.22 8.54 -5.70
CA SER A 158 -10.64 9.33 -4.62
C SER A 158 -11.14 10.77 -4.67
N TYR A 159 -11.20 11.48 -3.55
CA TYR A 159 -11.69 12.85 -3.52
C TYR A 159 -11.06 13.70 -2.43
N MET A 160 -11.12 15.02 -2.57
CA MET A 160 -10.74 15.95 -1.51
C MET A 160 -11.87 16.06 -0.48
N ALA A 161 -11.64 15.49 0.70
CA ALA A 161 -12.61 15.49 1.78
C ALA A 161 -12.71 16.86 2.47
N ALA A 162 -11.58 17.56 2.61
CA ALA A 162 -11.53 18.91 3.14
C ALA A 162 -10.32 19.68 2.59
N ARG A 163 -10.47 21.00 2.48
CA ARG A 163 -9.44 21.89 1.93
C ARG A 163 -9.00 22.91 2.97
N ASP A 164 -7.73 23.31 2.90
CA ASP A 164 -7.13 24.40 3.68
C ASP A 164 -7.39 24.30 5.19
N LEU A 165 -7.40 23.07 5.71
CA LEU A 165 -7.47 22.82 7.16
C LEU A 165 -6.21 23.37 7.84
N VAL A 166 -6.36 23.73 9.11
CA VAL A 166 -5.26 24.30 9.91
C VAL A 166 -5.18 23.59 11.26
N LEU A 167 -3.99 23.12 11.60
CA LEU A 167 -3.65 22.62 12.94
C LEU A 167 -2.61 23.53 13.57
N ASP A 168 -2.87 24.01 14.79
CA ASP A 168 -1.90 24.82 15.53
C ASP A 168 -0.96 23.90 16.31
N MET A 169 0.29 23.83 15.85
CA MET A 169 1.30 22.91 16.40
C MET A 169 2.26 23.66 17.32
N PRO A 170 2.35 23.30 18.62
CA PRO A 170 3.25 23.95 19.55
C PRO A 170 4.69 24.02 19.06
N GLY A 171 5.31 25.20 19.09
CA GLY A 171 6.68 25.43 18.63
C GLY A 171 6.88 25.49 17.11
N ARG A 172 5.82 25.22 16.33
CA ARG A 172 5.88 25.27 14.84
C ARG A 172 4.80 26.18 14.22
N GLY A 173 3.80 26.62 15.02
CA GLY A 173 2.74 27.49 14.56
C GLY A 173 1.68 26.75 13.74
N LYS A 174 0.98 27.47 12.87
CA LYS A 174 -0.15 26.97 12.09
C LYS A 174 0.32 26.17 10.88
N ILE A 175 0.00 24.88 10.89
CA ILE A 175 0.26 23.95 9.79
C ILE A 175 -0.99 23.84 8.93
N ARG A 176 -0.88 24.18 7.65
CA ARG A 176 -1.97 24.02 6.67
C ARG A 176 -1.88 22.68 5.98
N PHE A 177 -3.04 22.07 5.71
CA PHE A 177 -3.11 20.81 4.98
C PHE A 177 -4.46 20.63 4.29
N ASP A 178 -4.48 19.81 3.25
CA ASP A 178 -5.71 19.29 2.65
C ASP A 178 -5.92 17.86 3.12
N LEU A 179 -7.17 17.45 3.27
CA LEU A 179 -7.52 16.08 3.64
C LEU A 179 -8.09 15.36 2.42
N ILE A 180 -7.39 14.34 1.94
CA ILE A 180 -7.78 13.54 0.78
C ILE A 180 -8.22 12.16 1.23
N TRP A 181 -9.36 11.69 0.72
CA TRP A 181 -9.80 10.32 0.87
C TRP A 181 -9.42 9.51 -0.37
N THR A 182 -8.74 8.39 -0.15
CA THR A 182 -8.34 7.46 -1.20
C THR A 182 -8.20 6.04 -0.63
N GLY A 183 -9.32 5.49 -0.11
CA GLY A 183 -9.39 4.24 0.65
C GLY A 183 -9.04 4.40 2.15
N ALA A 184 -8.33 5.47 2.49
CA ALA A 184 -8.10 6.00 3.83
C ALA A 184 -7.96 7.52 3.74
N PHE A 185 -7.85 8.22 4.87
CA PHE A 185 -7.66 9.65 4.90
C PHE A 185 -6.17 10.02 4.93
N TYR A 186 -5.76 10.85 3.97
CA TYR A 186 -4.40 11.34 3.81
C TYR A 186 -4.35 12.86 3.95
N PRO A 187 -3.87 13.41 5.07
CA PRO A 187 -3.51 14.81 5.16
C PRO A 187 -2.28 15.08 4.27
N VAL A 188 -2.40 16.05 3.38
CA VAL A 188 -1.35 16.49 2.45
C VAL A 188 -0.85 17.85 2.91
N VAL A 189 0.41 17.93 3.33
CA VAL A 189 1.08 19.16 3.76
C VAL A 189 2.07 19.65 2.71
N ASN A 190 2.27 20.96 2.60
CA ASN A 190 3.30 21.52 1.74
C ASN A 190 4.66 21.41 2.45
N ALA A 191 5.55 20.61 1.89
CA ALA A 191 6.87 20.35 2.44
C ALA A 191 7.76 21.61 2.45
N SER A 192 7.64 22.45 1.42
CA SER A 192 8.44 23.68 1.28
C SER A 192 8.09 24.70 2.37
N GLU A 193 6.81 24.83 2.74
CA GLU A 193 6.37 25.71 3.83
C GLU A 193 6.91 25.24 5.20
N LEU A 194 7.22 23.94 5.32
CA LEU A 194 7.81 23.34 6.52
C LEU A 194 9.34 23.32 6.51
N GLY A 195 9.97 23.81 5.42
CA GLY A 195 11.42 23.84 5.25
C GLY A 195 12.04 22.51 4.79
N PHE A 196 11.25 21.56 4.30
CA PHE A 196 11.74 20.29 3.79
C PHE A 196 11.93 20.33 2.26
N ARG A 197 13.03 19.73 1.78
CA ARG A 197 13.37 19.62 0.36
C ARG A 197 12.89 18.30 -0.26
N LEU A 198 12.46 17.36 0.58
CA LEU A 198 12.10 15.98 0.22
C LEU A 198 13.25 15.23 -0.44
N ILE A 199 14.38 15.22 0.23
CA ILE A 199 15.57 14.43 -0.09
C ILE A 199 15.87 13.48 1.07
N ARG A 200 16.75 12.51 0.85
CA ARG A 200 17.07 11.48 1.85
C ARG A 200 17.55 12.03 3.20
N GLU A 201 18.29 13.12 3.17
CA GLU A 201 18.79 13.78 4.38
C GLU A 201 17.68 14.34 5.26
N ASP A 202 16.50 14.59 4.72
CA ASP A 202 15.35 15.11 5.47
C ASP A 202 14.58 14.00 6.22
N GLU A 203 14.87 12.70 5.99
CA GLU A 203 14.11 11.56 6.51
C GLU A 203 13.84 11.65 8.02
N ALA A 204 14.88 11.84 8.83
CA ALA A 204 14.75 11.90 10.28
C ALA A 204 13.89 13.10 10.74
N SER A 205 14.00 14.24 10.06
CA SER A 205 13.23 15.45 10.37
C SER A 205 11.76 15.33 9.95
N LEU A 206 11.48 14.64 8.83
CA LEU A 206 10.12 14.32 8.39
C LEU A 206 9.43 13.39 9.38
N VAL A 207 10.12 12.33 9.84
CA VAL A 207 9.63 11.41 10.87
C VAL A 207 9.36 12.14 12.17
N GLU A 208 10.28 12.99 12.63
CA GLU A 208 10.14 13.76 13.88
C GLU A 208 8.95 14.73 13.81
N PHE A 209 8.75 15.42 12.68
CA PHE A 209 7.58 16.26 12.47
C PHE A 209 6.27 15.44 12.52
N ALA A 210 6.21 14.37 11.74
CA ALA A 210 4.97 13.57 11.57
C ALA A 210 4.56 12.86 12.86
N ARG A 211 5.54 12.39 13.66
CA ARG A 211 5.32 11.76 14.96
C ARG A 211 4.59 12.67 15.96
N HIS A 212 4.77 13.97 15.85
CA HIS A 212 4.05 14.97 16.66
C HIS A 212 2.74 15.43 15.98
N PHE A 213 2.76 15.56 14.66
CA PHE A 213 1.61 16.05 13.88
C PHE A 213 0.42 15.08 13.93
N ILE A 214 0.64 13.77 13.71
CA ILE A 214 -0.44 12.77 13.63
C ILE A 214 -1.23 12.63 14.94
N PRO A 215 -0.64 12.48 16.13
CA PRO A 215 -1.41 12.42 17.38
C PRO A 215 -2.27 13.66 17.59
N MET A 216 -1.74 14.86 17.33
CA MET A 216 -2.50 16.10 17.44
C MET A 216 -3.62 16.18 16.40
N LEU A 217 -3.35 15.74 15.17
CA LEU A 217 -4.37 15.68 14.13
C LEU A 217 -5.54 14.79 14.55
N ARG A 218 -5.27 13.63 15.14
CA ARG A 218 -6.27 12.67 15.63
C ARG A 218 -7.10 13.21 16.81
N GLU A 219 -6.55 14.12 17.60
CA GLU A 219 -7.28 14.81 18.67
C GLU A 219 -8.31 15.82 18.15
N HIS A 220 -8.07 16.43 16.97
CA HIS A 220 -8.83 17.56 16.48
C HIS A 220 -9.67 17.26 15.23
N HIS A 221 -9.41 16.15 14.55
CA HIS A 221 -10.07 15.79 13.30
C HIS A 221 -10.57 14.34 13.34
N HIS A 222 -11.88 14.18 13.13
CA HIS A 222 -12.58 12.89 13.20
C HIS A 222 -13.37 12.65 11.92
N PRO A 223 -12.68 12.44 10.76
CA PRO A 223 -13.38 12.21 9.51
C PRO A 223 -14.09 10.86 9.54
N LEU A 224 -15.33 10.83 9.02
CA LEU A 224 -16.10 9.60 8.94
C LEU A 224 -15.74 8.84 7.65
N HIS A 225 -15.49 7.55 7.78
CA HIS A 225 -15.21 6.68 6.66
C HIS A 225 -16.45 6.58 5.75
N PRO A 226 -16.35 6.90 4.45
CA PRO A 226 -17.51 7.03 3.57
C PRO A 226 -18.27 5.71 3.34
N ILE A 227 -17.62 4.56 3.55
CA ILE A 227 -18.20 3.24 3.35
C ILE A 227 -18.74 2.67 4.68
N PHE A 228 -17.98 2.80 5.77
CA PHE A 228 -18.33 2.16 7.05
C PHE A 228 -19.06 3.11 8.00
N GLY A 229 -18.98 4.41 7.79
CA GLY A 229 -19.65 5.40 8.64
C GLY A 229 -19.02 5.58 10.02
N ASP A 230 -17.96 4.86 10.32
CA ASP A 230 -17.17 5.00 11.54
C ASP A 230 -16.07 6.05 11.39
N GLU A 231 -15.35 6.34 12.48
CA GLU A 231 -14.21 7.25 12.45
C GLU A 231 -13.06 6.63 11.64
N GLY A 232 -12.71 7.27 10.51
CA GLY A 232 -11.61 6.84 9.66
C GLY A 232 -10.26 7.12 10.31
N PRO A 233 -9.37 6.11 10.42
CA PRO A 233 -8.08 6.31 11.05
C PRO A 233 -7.21 7.32 10.28
N LEU A 234 -6.64 8.28 11.02
CA LEU A 234 -5.61 9.19 10.51
C LEU A 234 -4.24 8.60 10.88
N SER A 235 -3.68 7.80 9.97
CA SER A 235 -2.41 7.08 10.20
C SER A 235 -1.29 7.54 9.28
N PHE A 236 -1.56 8.50 8.41
CA PHE A 236 -0.61 8.94 7.38
C PHE A 236 -0.41 10.46 7.43
N VAL A 237 0.72 10.94 6.93
CA VAL A 237 0.87 12.30 6.43
C VAL A 237 1.69 12.28 5.15
N VAL A 238 1.21 12.99 4.14
CA VAL A 238 1.87 13.12 2.85
C VAL A 238 2.53 14.49 2.79
N PHE A 239 3.85 14.49 2.77
CA PHE A 239 4.65 15.67 2.47
C PHE A 239 4.77 15.81 0.96
N ALA A 240 4.35 16.94 0.42
CA ALA A 240 4.37 17.19 -1.01
C ALA A 240 5.14 18.47 -1.32
N GLY A 241 6.10 18.39 -2.21
CA GLY A 241 6.84 19.53 -2.75
C GLY A 241 5.97 20.37 -3.70
N GLU A 242 6.53 21.43 -4.26
CA GLU A 242 5.85 22.16 -5.33
C GLU A 242 5.75 21.31 -6.60
N PRO A 243 4.62 21.37 -7.32
CA PRO A 243 4.49 20.67 -8.60
C PRO A 243 5.14 21.47 -9.72
N ASP A 244 5.97 20.81 -10.53
CA ASP A 244 6.62 21.34 -11.72
C ASP A 244 5.94 20.82 -12.99
N LYS A 245 5.56 21.71 -13.92
CA LYS A 245 5.09 21.32 -15.24
C LYS A 245 6.29 21.02 -16.14
N VAL A 246 6.51 19.74 -16.48
CA VAL A 246 7.66 19.29 -17.28
C VAL A 246 7.37 19.23 -18.77
N ALA A 247 6.09 19.03 -19.16
CA ALA A 247 5.60 19.10 -20.53
C ALA A 247 4.08 19.35 -20.52
N GLU A 248 3.47 19.47 -21.71
CA GLU A 248 2.00 19.59 -21.81
C GLU A 248 1.35 18.29 -21.32
N GLY A 249 0.44 18.42 -20.32
CA GLY A 249 -0.20 17.29 -19.66
C GLY A 249 0.73 16.44 -18.75
N GLU A 250 1.99 16.82 -18.58
CA GLU A 250 2.96 16.09 -17.77
C GLU A 250 3.53 16.95 -16.65
N TRP A 251 3.42 16.45 -15.43
CA TRP A 251 3.86 17.12 -14.22
C TRP A 251 4.79 16.23 -13.39
N GLU A 252 5.62 16.85 -12.56
CA GLU A 252 6.47 16.17 -11.59
C GLU A 252 6.30 16.78 -10.20
N ARG A 253 6.39 15.96 -9.15
CA ARG A 253 6.30 16.42 -7.76
C ARG A 253 7.06 15.47 -6.85
N ARG A 254 7.90 16.00 -5.95
CA ARG A 254 8.47 15.19 -4.87
C ARG A 254 7.42 14.91 -3.81
N VAL A 255 7.41 13.67 -3.29
CA VAL A 255 6.42 13.18 -2.33
C VAL A 255 7.10 12.26 -1.32
N CYS A 256 6.76 12.41 -0.05
CA CYS A 256 7.15 11.47 1.00
C CYS A 256 5.94 11.17 1.87
N CYS A 257 5.63 9.92 2.09
CA CYS A 257 4.55 9.50 2.99
C CYS A 257 5.14 8.95 4.30
N TYR A 258 4.65 9.48 5.41
CA TYR A 258 4.91 8.93 6.74
C TYR A 258 3.74 8.08 7.21
N GLU A 259 4.05 7.05 7.98
CA GLU A 259 3.08 6.07 8.49
C GLU A 259 3.18 5.95 10.03
N TYR A 260 2.04 6.07 10.68
CA TYR A 260 1.86 5.93 12.12
C TYR A 260 1.07 4.63 12.45
N PRO A 261 1.41 3.84 13.45
CA PRO A 261 2.43 4.05 14.50
C PRO A 261 3.83 3.56 14.14
N ARG A 262 4.06 3.14 12.93
CA ARG A 262 5.31 2.59 12.42
C ARG A 262 6.50 3.56 12.60
N ASN A 263 6.25 4.86 12.64
CA ASN A 263 7.24 5.93 12.78
C ASN A 263 8.34 5.87 11.72
N SER A 264 7.96 5.59 10.48
CA SER A 264 8.87 5.57 9.34
C SER A 264 8.22 6.20 8.11
N VAL A 265 9.01 6.49 7.10
CA VAL A 265 8.54 6.93 5.79
C VAL A 265 8.61 5.80 4.78
N CYS A 266 7.69 5.82 3.79
CA CYS A 266 7.75 4.95 2.64
C CYS A 266 9.03 5.22 1.83
N ARG A 267 9.61 4.19 1.25
CA ARG A 267 10.76 4.31 0.33
C ARG A 267 10.31 4.71 -1.07
N ALA A 268 9.14 4.20 -1.50
CA ALA A 268 8.48 4.68 -2.70
C ALA A 268 7.75 6.00 -2.46
N PRO A 269 7.34 6.73 -3.51
CA PRO A 269 6.35 7.79 -3.37
C PRO A 269 5.00 7.25 -2.88
N ALA A 270 4.85 5.92 -2.90
CA ALA A 270 3.69 5.08 -2.65
C ALA A 270 2.49 5.38 -3.57
N GLY A 271 1.74 4.34 -3.94
CA GLY A 271 0.69 4.46 -4.96
C GLY A 271 -0.48 5.31 -4.50
N VAL A 272 -0.96 5.07 -3.27
CA VAL A 272 -2.09 5.82 -2.69
C VAL A 272 -1.71 7.27 -2.37
N PRO A 273 -0.56 7.59 -1.75
CA PRO A 273 -0.07 8.97 -1.63
C PRO A 273 0.10 9.69 -2.98
N SER A 274 0.58 9.00 -4.03
CA SER A 274 0.66 9.56 -5.38
C SER A 274 -0.73 9.94 -5.93
N THR A 275 -1.73 9.10 -5.65
CA THR A 275 -3.14 9.41 -5.95
C THR A 275 -3.60 10.63 -5.15
N ALA A 276 -3.32 10.70 -3.84
CA ALA A 276 -3.75 11.81 -3.01
C ALA A 276 -3.22 13.17 -3.51
N VAL A 277 -1.93 13.25 -3.84
CA VAL A 277 -1.34 14.51 -4.34
C VAL A 277 -1.83 14.86 -5.75
N LEU A 278 -2.17 13.86 -6.58
CA LEU A 278 -2.78 14.10 -7.89
C LEU A 278 -4.21 14.65 -7.71
N VAL A 279 -5.04 14.06 -6.85
CA VAL A 279 -6.40 14.55 -6.53
C VAL A 279 -6.34 15.98 -6.00
N GLN A 280 -5.38 16.30 -5.13
CA GLN A 280 -5.15 17.68 -4.68
C GLN A 280 -4.93 18.64 -5.85
N LEU A 281 -4.12 18.26 -6.84
CA LEU A 281 -3.83 19.11 -7.99
C LEU A 281 -5.03 19.24 -8.94
N VAL A 282 -5.83 18.19 -9.12
CA VAL A 282 -7.10 18.25 -9.88
C VAL A 282 -8.06 19.22 -9.22
N GLU A 283 -8.29 19.09 -7.91
CA GLU A 283 -9.18 19.96 -7.14
C GLU A 283 -8.72 21.42 -7.08
N ARG A 284 -7.42 21.66 -7.21
CA ARG A 284 -6.84 23.00 -7.31
C ARG A 284 -6.77 23.53 -8.75
N GLY A 285 -7.36 22.81 -9.71
CA GLY A 285 -7.47 23.21 -11.12
C GLY A 285 -6.13 23.21 -11.88
N LYS A 286 -5.11 22.47 -11.37
CA LYS A 286 -3.81 22.35 -12.04
C LYS A 286 -3.74 21.19 -13.02
N LEU A 287 -4.49 20.09 -12.76
CA LEU A 287 -4.58 18.92 -13.63
C LEU A 287 -6.01 18.67 -14.09
N SER A 288 -6.13 18.04 -15.26
CA SER A 288 -7.38 17.65 -15.90
C SER A 288 -7.34 16.19 -16.32
N VAL A 289 -8.48 15.63 -16.77
CA VAL A 289 -8.55 14.27 -17.32
C VAL A 289 -7.54 14.11 -18.46
N GLY A 290 -6.74 13.05 -18.38
CA GLY A 290 -5.66 12.73 -19.32
C GLY A 290 -4.28 13.20 -18.86
N ASP A 291 -4.18 14.21 -17.97
CA ASP A 291 -2.90 14.65 -17.41
C ASP A 291 -2.28 13.61 -16.50
N ALA A 292 -0.96 13.64 -16.38
CA ALA A 292 -0.19 12.74 -15.55
C ALA A 292 0.78 13.47 -14.63
N LEU A 293 1.01 12.87 -13.46
CA LEU A 293 1.93 13.32 -12.45
C LEU A 293 2.97 12.23 -12.17
N ARG A 294 4.23 12.53 -12.43
CA ARG A 294 5.35 11.73 -11.94
C ARG A 294 5.61 12.13 -10.49
N THR A 295 5.44 11.20 -9.56
CA THR A 295 5.80 11.40 -8.16
C THR A 295 7.18 10.80 -7.88
N VAL A 296 8.04 11.55 -7.17
CA VAL A 296 9.43 11.15 -6.89
C VAL A 296 9.63 11.12 -5.38
N SER A 297 10.11 10.01 -4.84
CA SER A 297 10.37 9.86 -3.40
C SER A 297 11.65 10.58 -2.95
N ILE A 298 11.88 10.60 -1.64
CA ILE A 298 13.15 11.09 -1.05
C ILE A 298 14.33 10.17 -1.37
N PHE A 299 14.09 8.97 -1.92
CA PHE A 299 15.09 7.99 -2.37
C PHE A 299 15.28 7.99 -3.90
N ASP A 300 14.71 8.98 -4.61
CA ASP A 300 14.76 9.14 -6.06
C ASP A 300 14.11 7.99 -6.85
N THR A 301 13.24 7.24 -6.22
CA THR A 301 12.35 6.29 -6.89
C THR A 301 11.07 6.99 -7.34
N ASP A 302 10.39 6.46 -8.35
CA ASP A 302 9.23 7.13 -8.93
C ASP A 302 8.06 6.21 -9.24
N LEU A 303 6.87 6.83 -9.29
CA LEU A 303 5.62 6.30 -9.82
C LEU A 303 4.99 7.36 -10.73
N ARG A 304 4.13 6.93 -11.66
CA ARG A 304 3.39 7.83 -12.55
C ARG A 304 1.90 7.62 -12.36
N ALA A 305 1.24 8.65 -11.83
CA ALA A 305 -0.21 8.68 -11.66
C ALA A 305 -0.85 9.46 -12.82
N LYS A 306 -1.99 8.97 -13.37
CA LYS A 306 -2.73 9.61 -14.47
C LYS A 306 -4.19 9.79 -14.10
N VAL A 307 -4.77 10.95 -14.38
CA VAL A 307 -6.20 11.21 -14.24
C VAL A 307 -6.97 10.47 -15.33
N VAL A 308 -7.78 9.49 -14.93
CA VAL A 308 -8.61 8.68 -15.85
C VAL A 308 -9.96 9.33 -16.06
N SER A 309 -10.66 9.69 -14.99
CA SER A 309 -11.94 10.37 -15.03
C SER A 309 -12.17 11.23 -13.79
N VAL A 310 -13.12 12.14 -13.87
CA VAL A 310 -13.63 12.92 -12.74
C VAL A 310 -15.15 12.85 -12.80
N ASP A 311 -15.77 12.18 -11.84
CA ASP A 311 -17.20 11.89 -11.79
C ASP A 311 -17.78 12.21 -10.40
N PRO A 312 -19.06 12.52 -10.25
CA PRO A 312 -19.68 12.71 -8.94
C PRO A 312 -19.57 11.44 -8.07
N TYR A 313 -19.05 11.59 -6.84
CA TYR A 313 -18.90 10.51 -5.88
C TYR A 313 -19.10 11.01 -4.44
N HIS A 314 -20.10 10.49 -3.72
CA HIS A 314 -20.45 10.90 -2.33
C HIS A 314 -20.55 12.42 -2.11
N GLY A 315 -21.05 13.16 -3.11
CA GLY A 315 -21.19 14.63 -3.05
C GLY A 315 -19.90 15.42 -3.34
N HIS A 316 -18.83 14.74 -3.74
CA HIS A 316 -17.53 15.29 -4.14
C HIS A 316 -17.24 15.03 -5.63
N ASN A 317 -16.19 15.65 -6.15
CA ASN A 317 -15.58 15.26 -7.41
C ASN A 317 -14.72 14.00 -7.16
N GLY A 318 -15.24 12.84 -7.56
CA GLY A 318 -14.51 11.58 -7.47
C GLY A 318 -13.53 11.44 -8.62
N VAL A 319 -12.24 11.39 -8.31
CA VAL A 319 -11.17 11.26 -9.29
C VAL A 319 -10.74 9.79 -9.36
N THR A 320 -10.88 9.18 -10.54
CA THR A 320 -10.33 7.86 -10.83
C THR A 320 -8.90 8.03 -11.35
N VAL A 321 -7.97 7.31 -10.75
CA VAL A 321 -6.54 7.42 -11.03
C VAL A 321 -5.97 6.06 -11.42
N ALA A 322 -5.15 6.03 -12.48
CA ALA A 322 -4.30 4.90 -12.83
C ALA A 322 -2.87 5.21 -12.40
N VAL A 323 -2.24 4.29 -11.65
CA VAL A 323 -0.87 4.48 -11.18
C VAL A 323 0.01 3.40 -11.77
N THR A 324 1.09 3.83 -12.41
CA THR A 324 2.07 2.97 -13.07
C THR A 324 3.39 2.98 -12.31
N GLY A 325 3.98 1.80 -12.15
CA GLY A 325 5.29 1.62 -11.54
C GLY A 325 6.06 0.47 -12.15
N ARG A 326 7.22 0.18 -11.55
CA ARG A 326 8.06 -0.98 -11.86
C ARG A 326 8.46 -1.67 -10.58
N GLY A 327 8.62 -3.00 -10.64
CA GLY A 327 9.04 -3.77 -9.49
C GLY A 327 9.94 -4.94 -9.85
N TRP A 328 10.54 -5.53 -8.84
CA TRP A 328 11.50 -6.63 -8.97
C TRP A 328 11.32 -7.62 -7.83
N ILE A 329 11.27 -8.90 -8.17
CA ILE A 329 11.43 -9.97 -7.18
C ILE A 329 12.86 -9.92 -6.65
N THR A 330 13.01 -9.88 -5.33
CA THR A 330 14.32 -9.77 -4.66
C THR A 330 14.73 -11.06 -3.99
N THR A 331 13.79 -11.78 -3.38
CA THR A 331 14.05 -13.05 -2.69
C THR A 331 12.91 -14.03 -2.87
N ARG A 332 13.21 -15.31 -2.72
CA ARG A 332 12.23 -16.38 -2.52
C ARG A 332 12.72 -17.22 -1.33
N SER A 333 11.87 -17.37 -0.33
CA SER A 333 12.27 -18.02 0.93
C SER A 333 11.13 -18.75 1.59
N GLN A 334 11.47 -19.49 2.64
CA GLN A 334 10.52 -20.16 3.52
C GLN A 334 10.68 -19.61 4.93
N ILE A 335 9.58 -19.22 5.53
CA ILE A 335 9.52 -18.87 6.95
C ILE A 335 9.16 -20.12 7.71
N ILE A 336 10.05 -20.52 8.63
CA ILE A 336 9.81 -21.65 9.51
C ILE A 336 9.14 -21.14 10.79
N VAL A 337 7.97 -21.68 11.08
CA VAL A 337 7.19 -21.32 12.27
C VAL A 337 7.27 -22.44 13.26
N ASP A 338 8.03 -22.28 14.35
CA ASP A 338 8.06 -23.20 15.47
C ASP A 338 7.23 -22.63 16.62
N LEU A 339 6.11 -23.29 16.93
CA LEU A 339 5.22 -22.87 18.01
C LEU A 339 5.82 -23.09 19.42
N SER A 340 6.98 -23.76 19.54
CA SER A 340 7.70 -23.88 20.81
C SER A 340 8.67 -22.70 21.05
N ASP A 341 9.00 -21.93 20.02
CA ASP A 341 9.82 -20.72 20.13
C ASP A 341 9.04 -19.65 20.95
N PRO A 342 9.60 -19.14 22.07
CA PRO A 342 8.93 -18.15 22.91
C PRO A 342 8.69 -16.81 22.20
N LEU A 343 9.38 -16.52 21.11
CA LEU A 343 9.22 -15.32 20.30
C LEU A 343 8.19 -15.48 19.17
N THR A 344 7.67 -16.69 18.94
CA THR A 344 6.60 -16.90 17.97
C THR A 344 5.29 -16.27 18.48
N PRO A 345 4.67 -15.33 17.75
CA PRO A 345 3.34 -14.81 18.09
C PRO A 345 2.34 -15.96 18.12
N ARG A 346 1.46 -15.96 19.13
CA ARG A 346 0.50 -17.06 19.31
C ARG A 346 -0.95 -16.68 19.01
N ASP A 347 -1.20 -15.41 18.74
CA ASP A 347 -2.54 -14.89 18.51
C ASP A 347 -3.16 -15.51 17.24
N GLY A 348 -3.86 -16.65 17.44
CA GLY A 348 -4.55 -17.42 16.41
C GLY A 348 -3.66 -18.03 15.31
N LEU A 349 -2.34 -17.84 15.37
CA LEU A 349 -1.41 -18.31 14.32
C LEU A 349 -1.50 -19.82 14.07
N ASP A 350 -1.64 -20.61 15.17
CA ASP A 350 -1.78 -22.06 15.09
C ASP A 350 -3.00 -22.53 14.26
N GLY A 351 -4.06 -21.74 14.25
CA GLY A 351 -5.30 -22.02 13.53
C GLY A 351 -5.25 -21.74 12.02
N VAL A 352 -4.24 -21.02 11.55
CA VAL A 352 -4.14 -20.61 10.15
C VAL A 352 -2.95 -21.24 9.40
N LEU A 353 -2.05 -21.93 10.09
CA LEU A 353 -0.91 -22.62 9.46
C LEU A 353 -1.34 -23.97 8.88
N GLU A 354 -0.90 -24.26 7.65
CA GLU A 354 -0.91 -25.62 7.11
C GLU A 354 0.12 -26.49 7.87
N ARG A 355 -0.27 -27.75 8.19
CA ARG A 355 0.55 -28.72 8.95
C ARG A 355 0.96 -29.90 8.08
#